data_93c8b7acd4d1bbb36746c01a53239ca8
#
_entry.id   93c8b7acd4d1bbb36746c01a53239ca8
#
_cell.length_a   1.000
_cell.length_b   1.000
_cell.length_c   1.000
_cell.angle_alpha   90.00
_cell.angle_beta   90.00
_cell.angle_gamma   90.00
#
_symmetry.space_group_name_H-M   'P 1'
#
loop_
_entity.id
_entity.type
_entity.pdbx_description
1 polymer ?
#
loop_
_entity_poly.entity_id
_entity_poly.type
_entity_poly.pdbx_seq_one_letter_code
_entity_poly.pdbx_strand_id
1 'polypeptide(L)'
;MAWVTRSPLIQETPVKSRREFIRSAAGIGIGLAAGLPEALAQQPAPGAAPATGAAQDLNLVNGRIHTFDARNSVVSSVAIRNGRIASAGNSAPARTANTRVIDLRGRTVVPGLIEGHVHIVSLANRPGYHTILENTTSIREIQEALAARRKSVPEGQWITSMGGWHTNQWSEHRYPTLKELDEAVPDRPVLLYERFTGPAITNSAGKKIFDALDAGAPVHPDIKKVAAADNGAIAAAGFAGGGPAASALFHLRRTQTFEDKKRSTIDAMAYAASVGLTAHLDEVLFPTPGPLHPNQILSNLDQYRMYDSWLALHREGKTIIRLQMNFLQNQNDPALPELKERLRNQFQFFGDDMMMTGSIGEWAAPLGAGAVWREAQRLVAEAGWRNENSVQNLAALQQVVEAYEAVNKQYDITKLRWMVHHVPEVTPDLLNRLKAMGCGVQMGAFRWVTSNDPKVIVGPPFRTIADNGIQVGIHGDGVHIAPLNPWLHIYFAVTGVNSFGAKVNGDQQLTRQEALRLFTRGNSWFLRMEDKIGSIEAGKLADLVVLDRDYFTVPDVQIKQIKSLMTIVDGKIVHGVL
;
A
#
# COMPACT_ATOMS: atom_id res chain seq x y z
N MET A 1 47.36 -32.74 34.49
CA MET A 1 47.07 -33.94 33.68
C MET A 1 45.97 -33.61 32.74
N ALA A 2 46.30 -33.55 31.45
CA ALA A 2 45.43 -33.15 30.38
C ALA A 2 44.59 -34.31 29.86
N TRP A 3 43.35 -34.07 29.50
CA TRP A 3 42.64 -34.88 28.50
C TRP A 3 42.02 -33.94 27.47
N VAL A 4 42.61 -33.98 26.28
CA VAL A 4 42.09 -33.41 25.06
C VAL A 4 41.27 -34.49 24.35
N THR A 5 39.98 -34.27 24.15
CA THR A 5 39.16 -35.12 23.27
C THR A 5 38.98 -34.41 21.94
N ARG A 6 39.46 -35.03 20.86
CA ARG A 6 39.30 -34.61 19.47
C ARG A 6 37.88 -34.91 18.97
N SER A 7 37.24 -33.93 18.37
CA SER A 7 36.02 -34.11 17.56
C SER A 7 36.36 -34.57 16.13
N PRO A 8 35.49 -35.35 15.47
CA PRO A 8 35.77 -35.92 14.16
C PRO A 8 35.58 -34.90 13.05
N LEU A 9 36.43 -35.01 12.03
CA LEU A 9 36.46 -34.28 10.78
C LEU A 9 35.15 -34.46 9.99
N ILE A 10 34.53 -33.33 9.60
CA ILE A 10 33.47 -33.28 8.62
C ILE A 10 34.09 -33.32 7.23
N GLN A 11 33.77 -34.34 6.45
CA GLN A 11 34.16 -34.46 5.04
C GLN A 11 33.42 -33.39 4.23
N GLU A 12 34.18 -32.53 3.60
CA GLU A 12 33.67 -31.57 2.60
C GLU A 12 33.29 -32.32 1.31
N THR A 13 32.03 -32.18 0.88
CA THR A 13 31.59 -32.55 -0.46
C THR A 13 31.93 -31.45 -1.46
N PRO A 14 32.45 -31.77 -2.66
CA PRO A 14 32.90 -30.77 -3.60
C PRO A 14 31.74 -29.96 -4.21
N VAL A 15 31.88 -28.64 -4.17
CA VAL A 15 30.97 -27.67 -4.82
C VAL A 15 31.05 -27.82 -6.33
N LYS A 16 29.98 -28.24 -6.95
CA LYS A 16 29.86 -28.31 -8.42
C LYS A 16 29.88 -26.90 -9.03
N SER A 17 30.63 -26.75 -10.13
CA SER A 17 30.84 -25.49 -10.80
C SER A 17 29.57 -24.97 -11.52
N ARG A 18 29.48 -23.66 -11.64
CA ARG A 18 28.36 -22.90 -12.25
C ARG A 18 27.95 -23.35 -13.67
N ARG A 19 28.79 -24.14 -14.36
CA ARG A 19 28.55 -24.63 -15.73
C ARG A 19 27.72 -25.92 -15.82
N GLU A 20 27.61 -26.70 -14.75
CA GLU A 20 26.85 -27.95 -14.74
C GLU A 20 25.36 -27.78 -14.41
N PHE A 21 24.98 -26.64 -13.81
CA PHE A 21 23.59 -26.35 -13.46
C PHE A 21 22.72 -25.91 -14.65
N ILE A 22 23.32 -25.49 -15.76
CA ILE A 22 22.59 -24.92 -16.92
C ILE A 22 22.11 -26.02 -17.92
N ARG A 23 22.52 -27.27 -17.77
CA ARG A 23 22.22 -28.33 -18.76
C ARG A 23 21.01 -29.23 -18.45
N SER A 24 20.28 -29.03 -17.35
CA SER A 24 19.21 -29.95 -16.91
C SER A 24 17.78 -29.42 -17.03
N ALA A 25 17.55 -28.27 -17.66
CA ALA A 25 16.22 -27.70 -17.82
C ALA A 25 15.84 -27.46 -19.28
N ALA A 26 15.75 -28.52 -20.06
CA ALA A 26 15.13 -28.45 -21.39
C ALA A 26 14.32 -29.72 -21.63
N GLY A 27 13.02 -29.59 -21.70
CA GLY A 27 12.10 -30.62 -22.24
C GLY A 27 10.88 -30.88 -21.35
N ILE A 28 9.75 -30.38 -21.74
CA ILE A 28 8.52 -31.04 -22.16
C ILE A 28 7.40 -30.02 -22.24
N GLY A 29 6.99 -29.72 -23.46
CA GLY A 29 5.75 -29.00 -23.77
C GLY A 29 4.70 -29.97 -24.31
N ILE A 30 3.47 -29.49 -24.45
CA ILE A 30 2.24 -29.93 -25.12
C ILE A 30 1.09 -29.75 -24.10
N GLY A 31 0.13 -28.85 -24.22
CA GLY A 31 -0.76 -28.47 -25.28
C GLY A 31 -2.16 -28.98 -25.00
N LEU A 32 -3.13 -28.08 -24.79
CA LEU A 32 -4.50 -28.25 -25.28
C LEU A 32 -5.36 -27.02 -24.91
N ALA A 33 -5.86 -26.37 -25.96
CA ALA A 33 -6.81 -25.26 -25.86
C ALA A 33 -8.24 -25.82 -25.85
N ALA A 34 -9.12 -25.28 -25.00
CA ALA A 34 -10.57 -25.33 -25.22
C ALA A 34 -11.19 -24.06 -24.59
N GLY A 35 -12.02 -23.38 -25.39
CA GLY A 35 -12.59 -22.07 -25.11
C GLY A 35 -13.64 -22.06 -24.00
N LEU A 36 -13.80 -20.88 -23.39
CA LEU A 36 -14.86 -20.55 -22.46
C LEU A 36 -15.55 -19.23 -22.89
N PRO A 37 -16.85 -19.07 -22.64
CA PRO A 37 -17.59 -17.87 -23.02
C PRO A 37 -17.40 -16.72 -22.03
N GLU A 38 -17.52 -15.52 -22.59
CA GLU A 38 -17.35 -14.23 -21.93
C GLU A 38 -18.47 -13.85 -20.94
N ALA A 39 -18.07 -12.94 -20.03
CA ALA A 39 -18.83 -11.99 -19.23
C ALA A 39 -19.37 -12.47 -17.88
N LEU A 40 -18.52 -12.33 -16.86
CA LEU A 40 -18.90 -11.95 -15.48
C LEU A 40 -17.66 -11.40 -14.77
N ALA A 41 -17.82 -10.39 -13.93
CA ALA A 41 -16.81 -9.56 -13.27
C ALA A 41 -15.51 -10.33 -12.93
N GLN A 42 -14.51 -10.22 -13.77
CA GLN A 42 -13.22 -10.86 -13.60
C GLN A 42 -12.38 -10.02 -12.63
N GLN A 43 -12.09 -10.56 -11.44
CA GLN A 43 -10.81 -10.27 -10.84
C GLN A 43 -9.74 -10.75 -11.84
N PRO A 44 -8.70 -9.97 -12.13
CA PRO A 44 -7.69 -10.39 -13.09
C PRO A 44 -7.10 -11.73 -12.65
N ALA A 45 -7.15 -12.71 -13.55
CA ALA A 45 -6.33 -13.90 -13.42
C ALA A 45 -4.86 -13.47 -13.25
N PRO A 46 -4.00 -14.23 -12.55
CA PRO A 46 -2.60 -13.88 -12.43
C PRO A 46 -2.03 -13.68 -13.83
N GLY A 47 -1.82 -12.42 -14.19
CA GLY A 47 -1.37 -12.03 -15.51
C GLY A 47 0.00 -12.65 -15.78
N ALA A 48 0.19 -13.19 -16.98
CA ALA A 48 1.51 -13.57 -17.45
C ALA A 48 2.47 -12.40 -17.20
N ALA A 49 3.60 -12.69 -16.55
CA ALA A 49 4.63 -11.71 -16.29
C ALA A 49 4.96 -10.96 -17.59
N PRO A 50 5.00 -9.62 -17.60
CA PRO A 50 5.35 -8.88 -18.80
C PRO A 50 6.75 -9.31 -19.24
N ALA A 51 6.89 -9.62 -20.53
CA ALA A 51 8.17 -9.97 -21.12
C ALA A 51 9.18 -8.86 -20.86
N THR A 52 10.40 -9.22 -20.44
CA THR A 52 11.55 -8.33 -20.27
C THR A 52 12.10 -7.87 -21.64
N GLY A 53 11.27 -7.15 -22.39
CA GLY A 53 11.67 -6.47 -23.63
C GLY A 53 11.87 -4.98 -23.37
N ALA A 54 12.64 -4.30 -24.20
CA ALA A 54 12.73 -2.84 -24.21
C ALA A 54 11.31 -2.25 -24.25
N ALA A 55 11.08 -1.16 -23.49
CA ALA A 55 9.77 -0.52 -23.45
C ALA A 55 9.31 -0.18 -24.87
N GLN A 56 8.14 -0.69 -25.27
CA GLN A 56 7.57 -0.42 -26.59
C GLN A 56 7.19 1.06 -26.70
N ASP A 57 7.59 1.71 -27.77
CA ASP A 57 7.15 3.07 -28.04
C ASP A 57 5.64 3.14 -28.23
N LEU A 58 4.99 4.08 -27.56
CA LEU A 58 3.52 4.24 -27.61
C LEU A 58 3.16 5.64 -28.13
N ASN A 59 2.09 5.71 -28.93
CA ASN A 59 1.38 6.94 -29.21
C ASN A 59 -0.07 6.77 -28.71
N LEU A 60 -0.43 7.52 -27.70
CA LEU A 60 -1.81 7.65 -27.25
C LEU A 60 -2.45 8.80 -28.04
N VAL A 61 -3.58 8.55 -28.69
CA VAL A 61 -4.25 9.54 -29.57
C VAL A 61 -5.75 9.60 -29.28
N ASN A 62 -6.40 10.70 -29.71
CA ASN A 62 -7.83 10.90 -29.56
C ASN A 62 -8.33 10.81 -28.12
N GLY A 63 -7.56 11.32 -27.15
CA GLY A 63 -7.92 11.33 -25.72
C GLY A 63 -8.32 12.70 -25.22
N ARG A 64 -8.79 12.70 -23.96
CA ARG A 64 -8.92 13.88 -23.12
C ARG A 64 -7.88 13.79 -22.01
N ILE A 65 -6.67 14.25 -22.29
CA ILE A 65 -5.49 14.01 -21.47
C ILE A 65 -5.22 15.23 -20.60
N HIS A 66 -5.48 15.12 -19.30
CA HIS A 66 -5.19 16.15 -18.30
C HIS A 66 -3.75 16.04 -17.85
N THR A 67 -2.92 17.01 -18.22
CA THR A 67 -1.47 16.91 -18.02
C THR A 67 -1.02 17.19 -16.59
N PHE A 68 -1.76 17.98 -15.84
CA PHE A 68 -1.39 18.52 -14.53
C PHE A 68 -0.03 19.26 -14.55
N ASP A 69 0.36 19.78 -15.70
CA ASP A 69 1.44 20.75 -15.83
C ASP A 69 1.12 22.06 -15.09
N ALA A 70 2.00 23.04 -15.14
CA ALA A 70 1.79 24.33 -14.46
C ALA A 70 0.53 25.09 -14.95
N ARG A 71 0.07 24.80 -16.19
CA ARG A 71 -1.12 25.45 -16.82
C ARG A 71 -2.39 24.59 -16.73
N ASN A 72 -2.30 23.37 -16.18
CA ASN A 72 -3.38 22.39 -16.19
C ASN A 72 -3.92 22.12 -17.61
N SER A 73 -3.02 21.95 -18.55
CA SER A 73 -3.36 21.75 -19.96
C SER A 73 -4.15 20.46 -20.16
N VAL A 74 -5.09 20.51 -21.15
CA VAL A 74 -5.79 19.32 -21.64
C VAL A 74 -5.41 19.13 -23.08
N VAL A 75 -4.84 17.98 -23.42
CA VAL A 75 -4.35 17.66 -24.75
C VAL A 75 -4.99 16.39 -25.29
N SER A 76 -4.87 16.13 -26.60
CA SER A 76 -5.50 14.97 -27.22
C SER A 76 -4.56 13.80 -27.49
N SER A 77 -3.24 14.01 -27.37
CA SER A 77 -2.26 12.96 -27.66
C SER A 77 -0.99 13.08 -26.82
N VAL A 78 -0.33 11.92 -26.61
CA VAL A 78 0.94 11.78 -25.94
C VAL A 78 1.80 10.77 -26.71
N ALA A 79 3.07 11.13 -26.95
CA ALA A 79 4.08 10.20 -27.43
C ALA A 79 4.94 9.72 -26.26
N ILE A 80 5.14 8.40 -26.17
CA ILE A 80 6.02 7.77 -25.18
C ILE A 80 7.15 7.09 -25.93
N ARG A 81 8.40 7.38 -25.52
CA ARG A 81 9.63 6.83 -26.09
C ARG A 81 10.57 6.42 -24.95
N ASN A 82 11.08 5.21 -25.03
CA ASN A 82 12.02 4.71 -24.01
C ASN A 82 11.51 4.91 -22.57
N GLY A 83 10.24 4.64 -22.31
CA GLY A 83 9.63 4.80 -20.99
C GLY A 83 9.31 6.24 -20.56
N ARG A 84 9.64 7.26 -21.41
CA ARG A 84 9.43 8.68 -21.09
C ARG A 84 8.44 9.34 -22.01
N ILE A 85 7.79 10.38 -21.53
CA ILE A 85 6.95 11.26 -22.32
C ILE A 85 7.85 12.08 -23.25
N ALA A 86 7.78 11.81 -24.55
CA ALA A 86 8.51 12.55 -25.56
C ALA A 86 7.79 13.85 -25.95
N SER A 87 6.45 13.81 -26.02
CA SER A 87 5.62 14.99 -26.26
C SER A 87 4.20 14.79 -25.76
N ALA A 88 3.53 15.90 -25.42
CA ALA A 88 2.11 15.96 -25.14
C ALA A 88 1.52 17.16 -25.90
N GLY A 89 0.42 16.96 -26.65
CA GLY A 89 -0.14 18.02 -27.49
C GLY A 89 -1.43 17.62 -28.20
N ASN A 90 -1.89 18.48 -29.12
CA ASN A 90 -3.14 18.26 -29.87
C ASN A 90 -2.92 17.72 -31.29
N SER A 91 -1.68 17.60 -31.72
CA SER A 91 -1.33 16.99 -33.01
C SER A 91 -0.99 15.52 -32.82
N ALA A 92 -1.32 14.67 -33.81
CA ALA A 92 -0.93 13.27 -33.79
C ALA A 92 0.61 13.14 -33.78
N PRO A 93 1.20 12.41 -32.82
CA PRO A 93 2.64 12.27 -32.76
C PRO A 93 3.21 11.48 -33.95
N ALA A 94 4.44 11.79 -34.35
CA ALA A 94 5.14 11.05 -35.38
C ALA A 94 5.25 9.55 -34.99
N ARG A 95 5.21 8.66 -35.98
CA ARG A 95 5.35 7.22 -35.80
C ARG A 95 6.75 6.77 -36.20
N THR A 96 7.29 5.84 -35.46
CA THR A 96 8.45 5.03 -35.87
C THR A 96 7.95 3.63 -36.25
N ALA A 97 8.81 2.81 -36.87
CA ALA A 97 8.44 1.43 -37.22
C ALA A 97 7.99 0.58 -36.02
N ASN A 98 8.47 0.90 -34.81
CA ASN A 98 8.19 0.17 -33.58
C ASN A 98 7.10 0.84 -32.70
N THR A 99 6.43 1.88 -33.20
CA THR A 99 5.43 2.61 -32.41
C THR A 99 4.08 1.91 -32.45
N ARG A 100 3.58 1.46 -31.31
CA ARG A 100 2.19 1.06 -31.13
C ARG A 100 1.31 2.30 -30.94
N VAL A 101 0.24 2.40 -31.73
CA VAL A 101 -0.76 3.47 -31.60
C VAL A 101 -1.96 2.93 -30.83
N ILE A 102 -2.39 3.68 -29.83
CA ILE A 102 -3.56 3.36 -29.00
C ILE A 102 -4.55 4.52 -29.16
N ASP A 103 -5.70 4.21 -29.76
CA ASP A 103 -6.82 5.15 -29.88
C ASP A 103 -7.61 5.17 -28.57
N LEU A 104 -7.58 6.30 -27.88
CA LEU A 104 -8.25 6.51 -26.59
C LEU A 104 -9.78 6.72 -26.75
N ARG A 105 -10.27 6.97 -27.95
CA ARG A 105 -11.70 7.14 -28.25
C ARG A 105 -12.40 8.14 -27.32
N GLY A 106 -11.76 9.28 -27.06
CA GLY A 106 -12.26 10.35 -26.19
C GLY A 106 -12.12 10.08 -24.68
N ARG A 107 -11.50 8.96 -24.26
CA ARG A 107 -11.35 8.63 -22.83
C ARG A 107 -10.48 9.64 -22.10
N THR A 108 -10.79 9.83 -20.83
CA THR A 108 -10.02 10.65 -19.92
C THR A 108 -8.73 9.93 -19.51
N VAL A 109 -7.62 10.66 -19.61
CA VAL A 109 -6.31 10.22 -19.13
C VAL A 109 -5.79 11.22 -18.11
N VAL A 110 -5.20 10.69 -17.03
CA VAL A 110 -4.58 11.47 -15.96
C VAL A 110 -3.18 10.94 -15.69
N PRO A 111 -2.28 11.69 -15.03
CA PRO A 111 -1.03 11.14 -14.53
C PRO A 111 -1.29 9.94 -13.62
N GLY A 112 -0.33 9.04 -13.52
CA GLY A 112 -0.38 7.94 -12.56
C GLY A 112 -0.64 8.43 -11.15
N LEU A 113 -1.57 7.78 -10.45
CA LEU A 113 -1.88 8.11 -9.06
C LEU A 113 -0.73 7.67 -8.17
N ILE A 114 -0.43 8.49 -7.17
CA ILE A 114 0.67 8.26 -6.23
C ILE A 114 0.09 8.22 -4.82
N GLU A 115 0.35 7.15 -4.10
CA GLU A 115 -0.03 7.04 -2.69
C GLU A 115 1.10 7.58 -1.81
N GLY A 116 0.80 8.62 -1.02
CA GLY A 116 1.80 9.35 -0.25
C GLY A 116 2.16 8.71 1.09
N HIS A 117 1.31 7.81 1.59
CA HIS A 117 1.50 7.04 2.82
C HIS A 117 0.58 5.83 2.80
N VAL A 118 1.14 4.62 2.76
CA VAL A 118 0.38 3.39 2.56
C VAL A 118 1.14 2.17 3.05
N HIS A 119 0.45 1.03 3.14
CA HIS A 119 1.02 -0.24 3.62
C HIS A 119 0.86 -1.38 2.60
N ILE A 120 1.12 -1.12 1.31
CA ILE A 120 0.98 -2.12 0.24
C ILE A 120 1.91 -3.31 0.46
N VAL A 121 3.11 -3.07 1.00
CA VAL A 121 4.05 -4.16 1.33
C VAL A 121 3.49 -5.06 2.43
N SER A 122 2.68 -4.54 3.34
CA SER A 122 1.94 -5.36 4.31
C SER A 122 0.88 -6.23 3.64
N LEU A 123 0.18 -5.72 2.61
CA LEU A 123 -0.71 -6.51 1.77
C LEU A 123 0.06 -7.60 1.03
N ALA A 124 1.21 -7.27 0.48
CA ALA A 124 2.09 -8.21 -0.21
C ALA A 124 2.55 -9.39 0.67
N ASN A 125 2.61 -9.18 1.98
CA ASN A 125 3.01 -10.21 2.95
C ASN A 125 1.83 -10.91 3.65
N ARG A 126 0.61 -10.70 3.20
CA ARG A 126 -0.56 -11.37 3.80
C ARG A 126 -0.58 -12.84 3.46
N PRO A 127 -0.84 -13.70 4.46
CA PRO A 127 -0.94 -15.13 4.22
C PRO A 127 -2.24 -15.49 3.50
N GLY A 128 -2.26 -16.63 2.87
CA GLY A 128 -3.41 -17.12 2.13
C GLY A 128 -3.62 -16.41 0.78
N TYR A 129 -4.82 -16.58 0.25
CA TYR A 129 -5.24 -15.97 -1.02
C TYR A 129 -6.16 -14.80 -0.72
N HIS A 130 -5.61 -13.60 -0.81
CA HIS A 130 -6.32 -12.37 -0.48
C HIS A 130 -7.46 -12.08 -1.45
N THR A 131 -8.62 -11.71 -0.90
CA THR A 131 -9.81 -11.27 -1.64
C THR A 131 -10.02 -9.79 -1.38
N ILE A 132 -10.21 -8.99 -2.43
CA ILE A 132 -10.47 -7.56 -2.33
C ILE A 132 -11.94 -7.35 -1.97
N LEU A 133 -12.22 -6.78 -0.80
CA LEU A 133 -13.57 -6.47 -0.31
C LEU A 133 -13.86 -4.97 -0.22
N GLU A 134 -12.89 -4.12 -0.43
CA GLU A 134 -13.01 -2.66 -0.24
C GLU A 134 -13.99 -1.98 -1.20
N ASN A 135 -14.33 -2.62 -2.30
CA ASN A 135 -15.31 -2.11 -3.27
C ASN A 135 -16.70 -2.77 -3.13
N THR A 136 -16.89 -3.66 -2.15
CA THR A 136 -18.18 -4.31 -1.89
C THR A 136 -19.09 -3.40 -1.06
N THR A 137 -20.39 -3.44 -1.33
CA THR A 137 -21.40 -2.60 -0.68
C THR A 137 -22.48 -3.41 0.07
N SER A 138 -22.37 -4.74 0.03
CA SER A 138 -23.29 -5.65 0.72
C SER A 138 -22.65 -6.99 1.04
N ILE A 139 -23.23 -7.74 1.97
CA ILE A 139 -22.83 -9.11 2.30
C ILE A 139 -22.95 -10.03 1.08
N ARG A 140 -23.96 -9.82 0.25
CA ARG A 140 -24.11 -10.58 -1.00
C ARG A 140 -22.90 -10.40 -1.93
N GLU A 141 -22.42 -9.18 -2.11
CA GLU A 141 -21.23 -8.92 -2.91
C GLU A 141 -19.96 -9.53 -2.31
N ILE A 142 -19.87 -9.62 -0.96
CA ILE A 142 -18.80 -10.36 -0.28
C ILE A 142 -18.86 -11.84 -0.64
N GLN A 143 -20.05 -12.46 -0.55
CA GLN A 143 -20.24 -13.87 -0.91
C GLN A 143 -19.86 -14.12 -2.38
N GLU A 144 -20.27 -13.25 -3.29
CA GLU A 144 -19.92 -13.34 -4.72
C GLU A 144 -18.41 -13.23 -4.94
N ALA A 145 -17.74 -12.29 -4.27
CA ALA A 145 -16.29 -12.11 -4.35
C ALA A 145 -15.52 -13.33 -3.80
N LEU A 146 -15.93 -13.86 -2.65
CA LEU A 146 -15.34 -15.06 -2.05
C LEU A 146 -15.56 -16.30 -2.90
N ALA A 147 -16.77 -16.51 -3.42
CA ALA A 147 -17.09 -17.61 -4.32
C ALA A 147 -16.31 -17.55 -5.65
N ALA A 148 -16.10 -16.34 -6.18
CA ALA A 148 -15.23 -16.14 -7.33
C ALA A 148 -13.77 -16.48 -7.01
N ARG A 149 -13.25 -16.00 -5.87
CA ARG A 149 -11.88 -16.27 -5.41
C ARG A 149 -11.63 -17.77 -5.19
N ARG A 150 -12.61 -18.47 -4.61
CA ARG A 150 -12.55 -19.92 -4.36
C ARG A 150 -12.15 -20.73 -5.60
N LYS A 151 -12.59 -20.31 -6.80
CA LYS A 151 -12.31 -21.02 -8.07
C LYS A 151 -10.82 -21.09 -8.41
N SER A 152 -10.02 -20.14 -7.94
CA SER A 152 -8.58 -20.03 -8.19
C SER A 152 -7.71 -20.44 -7.00
N VAL A 153 -8.30 -20.84 -5.88
CA VAL A 153 -7.58 -21.21 -4.67
C VAL A 153 -7.46 -22.73 -4.55
N PRO A 154 -6.25 -23.30 -4.37
CA PRO A 154 -6.08 -24.74 -4.18
C PRO A 154 -6.80 -25.27 -2.92
N GLU A 155 -7.09 -26.58 -2.89
CA GLU A 155 -7.64 -27.23 -1.71
C GLU A 155 -6.71 -27.08 -0.50
N GLY A 156 -7.28 -26.93 0.69
CA GLY A 156 -6.54 -26.75 1.94
C GLY A 156 -5.91 -25.37 2.13
N GLN A 157 -5.94 -24.50 1.12
CA GLN A 157 -5.41 -23.13 1.23
C GLN A 157 -6.46 -22.16 1.76
N TRP A 158 -5.98 -21.17 2.51
CA TRP A 158 -6.83 -20.13 3.10
C TRP A 158 -7.26 -19.08 2.07
N ILE A 159 -8.53 -18.74 2.07
CA ILE A 159 -9.05 -17.52 1.45
C ILE A 159 -9.09 -16.43 2.51
N THR A 160 -8.44 -15.31 2.24
CA THR A 160 -8.31 -14.24 3.24
C THR A 160 -8.76 -12.90 2.69
N SER A 161 -9.15 -11.99 3.59
CA SER A 161 -9.24 -10.56 3.32
C SER A 161 -8.71 -9.82 4.53
N MET A 162 -7.62 -9.10 4.40
CA MET A 162 -6.89 -8.56 5.53
C MET A 162 -6.75 -7.04 5.43
N GLY A 163 -7.69 -6.33 6.09
CA GLY A 163 -7.82 -4.89 6.06
C GLY A 163 -8.37 -4.35 4.74
N GLY A 164 -8.40 -3.06 4.62
CA GLY A 164 -8.91 -2.37 3.43
C GLY A 164 -10.45 -2.35 3.34
N TRP A 165 -11.17 -2.81 4.34
CA TRP A 165 -12.63 -2.81 4.37
C TRP A 165 -13.15 -2.55 5.79
N HIS A 166 -14.41 -2.16 5.87
CA HIS A 166 -15.12 -1.91 7.14
C HIS A 166 -16.59 -2.21 6.98
N THR A 167 -17.25 -2.69 8.05
CA THR A 167 -18.70 -2.98 8.04
C THR A 167 -19.56 -1.77 7.68
N ASN A 168 -19.06 -0.55 7.90
CA ASN A 168 -19.76 0.69 7.58
C ASN A 168 -20.05 0.87 6.08
N GLN A 169 -19.26 0.23 5.20
CA GLN A 169 -19.45 0.35 3.75
C GLN A 169 -20.56 -0.56 3.21
N TRP A 170 -21.02 -1.53 4.01
CA TRP A 170 -22.04 -2.48 3.60
C TRP A 170 -23.44 -2.05 4.08
N SER A 171 -24.45 -2.31 3.26
CA SER A 171 -25.85 -1.97 3.58
C SER A 171 -26.37 -2.59 4.88
N GLU A 172 -25.84 -3.77 5.24
CA GLU A 172 -26.23 -4.50 6.44
C GLU A 172 -25.51 -4.01 7.71
N HIS A 173 -24.44 -3.22 7.59
CA HIS A 173 -23.65 -2.68 8.70
C HIS A 173 -23.22 -3.71 9.76
N ARG A 174 -22.97 -4.95 9.32
CA ARG A 174 -22.55 -6.08 10.17
C ARG A 174 -21.56 -6.98 9.44
N TYR A 175 -20.92 -7.85 10.17
CA TYR A 175 -20.15 -8.95 9.59
C TYR A 175 -21.06 -9.97 8.90
N PRO A 176 -20.58 -10.67 7.87
CA PRO A 176 -21.21 -11.90 7.39
C PRO A 176 -21.33 -12.90 8.55
N THR A 177 -22.39 -13.69 8.56
CA THR A 177 -22.52 -14.83 9.48
C THR A 177 -21.68 -16.00 9.02
N LEU A 178 -21.37 -16.92 9.93
CA LEU A 178 -20.67 -18.17 9.60
C LEU A 178 -21.39 -18.92 8.45
N LYS A 179 -22.74 -19.00 8.51
CA LYS A 179 -23.56 -19.62 7.45
C LYS A 179 -23.37 -18.93 6.09
N GLU A 180 -23.42 -17.59 6.05
CA GLU A 180 -23.22 -16.84 4.80
C GLU A 180 -21.80 -17.07 4.21
N LEU A 181 -20.79 -17.21 5.07
CA LEU A 181 -19.44 -17.56 4.62
C LEU A 181 -19.33 -19.00 4.12
N ASP A 182 -20.00 -19.97 4.79
CA ASP A 182 -20.04 -21.37 4.37
C ASP A 182 -20.79 -21.56 3.05
N GLU A 183 -21.87 -20.80 2.82
CA GLU A 183 -22.58 -20.79 1.53
C GLU A 183 -21.68 -20.34 0.37
N ALA A 184 -20.85 -19.34 0.59
CA ALA A 184 -19.91 -18.83 -0.41
C ALA A 184 -18.69 -19.74 -0.60
N VAL A 185 -18.17 -20.30 0.50
CA VAL A 185 -16.94 -21.09 0.53
C VAL A 185 -17.11 -22.30 1.46
N PRO A 186 -17.74 -23.39 1.01
CA PRO A 186 -18.05 -24.55 1.87
C PRO A 186 -16.84 -25.46 2.15
N ASP A 187 -15.77 -25.41 1.37
CA ASP A 187 -14.71 -26.41 1.31
C ASP A 187 -13.29 -25.88 1.55
N ARG A 188 -13.16 -24.61 1.84
CA ARG A 188 -11.86 -23.97 2.12
C ARG A 188 -11.98 -23.08 3.37
N PRO A 189 -10.91 -22.99 4.19
CA PRO A 189 -10.91 -22.07 5.32
C PRO A 189 -10.89 -20.62 4.85
N VAL A 190 -11.71 -19.78 5.50
CA VAL A 190 -11.83 -18.34 5.26
C VAL A 190 -11.42 -17.58 6.49
N LEU A 191 -10.64 -16.51 6.36
CA LEU A 191 -10.37 -15.53 7.43
C LEU A 191 -10.53 -14.11 6.86
N LEU A 192 -11.58 -13.41 7.30
CA LEU A 192 -11.77 -12.00 7.00
C LEU A 192 -11.29 -11.18 8.20
N TYR A 193 -10.19 -10.45 8.00
CA TYR A 193 -9.51 -9.66 9.01
C TYR A 193 -9.74 -8.18 8.69
N GLU A 194 -10.50 -7.46 9.53
CA GLU A 194 -11.02 -6.13 9.18
C GLU A 194 -9.91 -5.08 9.02
N ARG A 195 -9.07 -4.94 10.05
CA ARG A 195 -7.96 -3.97 10.05
C ARG A 195 -6.76 -4.57 10.79
N PHE A 196 -5.64 -3.87 10.87
CA PHE A 196 -4.40 -4.41 11.45
C PHE A 196 -4.53 -4.93 12.90
N THR A 197 -5.53 -4.50 13.66
CA THR A 197 -5.85 -5.00 15.01
C THR A 197 -7.00 -6.01 15.04
N GLY A 198 -7.61 -6.32 13.92
CA GLY A 198 -8.90 -7.01 13.86
C GLY A 198 -10.07 -6.09 14.26
N PRO A 199 -11.24 -6.60 14.54
CA PRO A 199 -11.59 -8.01 14.69
C PRO A 199 -11.53 -8.82 13.39
N ALA A 200 -11.80 -10.12 13.50
CA ALA A 200 -11.85 -11.00 12.34
C ALA A 200 -13.06 -11.94 12.43
N ILE A 201 -13.38 -12.59 11.32
CA ILE A 201 -14.39 -13.64 11.26
C ILE A 201 -13.90 -14.78 10.37
N THR A 202 -14.29 -16.01 10.71
CA THR A 202 -13.95 -17.22 9.97
C THR A 202 -15.21 -18.04 9.64
N ASN A 203 -15.11 -18.91 8.62
CA ASN A 203 -16.14 -19.89 8.30
C ASN A 203 -15.96 -21.18 9.12
N SER A 204 -16.87 -22.16 8.95
CA SER A 204 -16.81 -23.44 9.67
C SER A 204 -15.51 -24.21 9.45
N ALA A 205 -14.97 -24.20 8.23
CA ALA A 205 -13.71 -24.87 7.90
C ALA A 205 -12.52 -24.21 8.63
N GLY A 206 -12.45 -22.87 8.67
CA GLY A 206 -11.43 -22.13 9.39
C GLY A 206 -11.57 -22.27 10.92
N LYS A 207 -12.81 -22.20 11.44
CA LYS A 207 -13.07 -22.42 12.87
C LYS A 207 -12.57 -23.78 13.35
N LYS A 208 -12.85 -24.85 12.60
CA LYS A 208 -12.34 -26.19 12.91
C LYS A 208 -10.81 -26.25 13.04
N ILE A 209 -10.10 -25.53 12.17
CA ILE A 209 -8.63 -25.44 12.24
C ILE A 209 -8.19 -24.70 13.51
N PHE A 210 -8.80 -23.55 13.79
CA PHE A 210 -8.46 -22.75 14.99
C PHE A 210 -8.80 -23.48 16.28
N ASP A 211 -9.93 -24.16 16.38
CA ASP A 211 -10.30 -24.98 17.55
C ASP A 211 -9.26 -26.10 17.79
N ALA A 212 -8.80 -26.76 16.73
CA ALA A 212 -7.75 -27.79 16.84
C ALA A 212 -6.40 -27.20 17.31
N LEU A 213 -6.04 -26.00 16.83
CA LEU A 213 -4.84 -25.30 17.29
C LEU A 213 -4.95 -24.91 18.77
N ASP A 214 -6.12 -24.41 19.19
CA ASP A 214 -6.37 -23.99 20.58
C ASP A 214 -6.44 -25.16 21.57
N ALA A 215 -6.77 -26.36 21.10
CA ALA A 215 -6.75 -27.60 21.88
C ALA A 215 -5.33 -28.17 22.04
N GLY A 216 -4.39 -27.77 21.17
CA GLY A 216 -2.99 -28.20 21.20
C GLY A 216 -2.14 -27.45 22.23
N ALA A 217 -0.88 -27.87 22.38
CA ALA A 217 0.09 -27.13 23.17
C ALA A 217 0.37 -25.75 22.54
N PRO A 218 0.56 -24.70 23.36
CA PRO A 218 0.94 -23.38 22.86
C PRO A 218 2.20 -23.43 22.00
N VAL A 219 2.14 -22.85 20.80
CA VAL A 219 3.29 -22.79 19.89
C VAL A 219 4.38 -21.86 20.42
N HIS A 220 3.98 -20.85 21.20
CA HIS A 220 4.84 -19.90 21.88
C HIS A 220 4.11 -19.34 23.10
N PRO A 221 4.79 -19.04 24.24
CA PRO A 221 4.16 -18.52 25.44
C PRO A 221 3.36 -17.23 25.23
N ASP A 222 3.80 -16.38 24.30
CA ASP A 222 3.16 -15.09 24.00
C ASP A 222 2.02 -15.20 22.99
N ILE A 223 1.79 -16.37 22.37
CA ILE A 223 0.70 -16.60 21.43
C ILE A 223 -0.52 -17.10 22.19
N LYS A 224 -1.53 -16.25 22.24
CA LYS A 224 -2.81 -16.58 22.88
C LYS A 224 -3.65 -17.51 22.00
N LYS A 225 -4.68 -18.11 22.60
CA LYS A 225 -5.70 -18.84 21.83
C LYS A 225 -6.39 -17.91 20.85
N VAL A 226 -6.80 -18.44 19.71
CA VAL A 226 -7.63 -17.72 18.73
C VAL A 226 -9.02 -17.54 19.27
N ALA A 227 -9.55 -18.53 20.02
CA ALA A 227 -10.84 -18.49 20.67
C ALA A 227 -11.99 -18.01 19.74
N ALA A 228 -12.08 -18.62 18.54
CA ALA A 228 -13.15 -18.32 17.61
C ALA A 228 -14.50 -18.70 18.22
N ALA A 229 -15.42 -17.74 18.31
CA ALA A 229 -16.76 -17.96 18.85
C ALA A 229 -17.60 -18.89 17.94
N ASP A 230 -18.74 -19.41 18.46
CA ASP A 230 -19.61 -20.32 17.69
C ASP A 230 -20.14 -19.73 16.39
N ASN A 231 -20.28 -18.42 16.32
CA ASN A 231 -20.66 -17.70 15.11
C ASN A 231 -19.47 -17.34 14.18
N GLY A 232 -18.26 -17.83 14.48
CA GLY A 232 -17.04 -17.58 13.72
C GLY A 232 -16.31 -16.27 14.05
N ALA A 233 -16.84 -15.45 14.96
CA ALA A 233 -16.22 -14.18 15.34
C ALA A 233 -14.92 -14.39 16.13
N ILE A 234 -13.91 -13.56 15.86
CA ILE A 234 -12.60 -13.54 16.53
C ILE A 234 -12.35 -12.13 17.04
N ALA A 235 -12.14 -11.98 18.34
CA ALA A 235 -11.98 -10.68 18.98
C ALA A 235 -10.72 -9.95 18.51
N ALA A 236 -10.76 -8.62 18.53
CA ALA A 236 -9.66 -7.76 18.11
C ALA A 236 -8.38 -8.00 18.91
N ALA A 237 -7.24 -7.73 18.28
CA ALA A 237 -5.92 -7.90 18.88
C ALA A 237 -5.54 -6.80 19.89
N GLY A 238 -6.22 -5.69 19.91
CA GLY A 238 -5.76 -4.48 20.61
C GLY A 238 -4.50 -3.87 19.95
N PHE A 239 -4.20 -2.64 20.28
CA PHE A 239 -3.10 -1.87 19.65
C PHE A 239 -1.70 -2.45 19.95
N ALA A 240 -1.54 -3.14 21.07
CA ALA A 240 -0.29 -3.78 21.46
C ALA A 240 -0.03 -5.17 20.83
N GLY A 241 -0.93 -5.63 19.96
CA GLY A 241 -0.70 -6.81 19.13
C GLY A 241 -0.92 -8.18 19.78
N GLY A 242 -1.51 -8.26 20.97
CA GLY A 242 -1.56 -9.48 21.77
C GLY A 242 -2.94 -10.13 21.94
N GLY A 243 -3.82 -10.19 20.94
CA GLY A 243 -5.17 -10.75 21.09
C GLY A 243 -5.49 -11.89 20.13
N PRO A 244 -6.73 -12.44 20.20
CA PRO A 244 -7.18 -13.57 19.39
C PRO A 244 -6.98 -13.40 17.88
N ALA A 245 -7.32 -12.25 17.32
CA ALA A 245 -7.14 -11.98 15.90
C ALA A 245 -5.66 -11.96 15.48
N ALA A 246 -4.76 -11.41 16.32
CA ALA A 246 -3.31 -11.47 16.07
C ALA A 246 -2.80 -12.92 16.08
N SER A 247 -3.31 -13.75 17.00
CA SER A 247 -2.96 -15.17 17.06
C SER A 247 -3.42 -15.92 15.81
N ALA A 248 -4.65 -15.66 15.33
CA ALA A 248 -5.13 -16.24 14.07
C ALA A 248 -4.20 -15.87 12.90
N LEU A 249 -3.85 -14.59 12.77
CA LEU A 249 -2.96 -14.12 11.73
C LEU A 249 -1.55 -14.73 11.85
N PHE A 250 -1.03 -14.85 13.07
CA PHE A 250 0.24 -15.50 13.33
C PHE A 250 0.25 -16.97 12.87
N HIS A 251 -0.79 -17.75 13.17
CA HIS A 251 -0.88 -19.13 12.73
C HIS A 251 -0.85 -19.27 11.20
N LEU A 252 -1.53 -18.39 10.47
CA LEU A 252 -1.49 -18.39 9.02
C LEU A 252 -0.07 -18.02 8.49
N ARG A 253 0.56 -17.02 9.08
CA ARG A 253 1.90 -16.55 8.67
C ARG A 253 2.99 -17.58 8.90
N ARG A 254 2.91 -18.38 9.97
CA ARG A 254 3.88 -19.45 10.23
C ARG A 254 4.03 -20.45 9.08
N THR A 255 2.95 -20.68 8.35
CA THR A 255 2.93 -21.64 7.24
C THR A 255 3.22 -21.01 5.89
N GLN A 256 3.36 -19.68 5.85
CA GLN A 256 3.60 -18.94 4.61
C GLN A 256 5.05 -19.16 4.12
N THR A 257 5.19 -19.65 2.91
CA THR A 257 6.49 -19.81 2.24
C THR A 257 6.94 -18.48 1.61
N PHE A 258 8.20 -18.39 1.20
CA PHE A 258 8.70 -17.24 0.46
C PHE A 258 8.04 -17.09 -0.91
N GLU A 259 7.73 -18.19 -1.58
CA GLU A 259 6.98 -18.15 -2.85
C GLU A 259 5.53 -17.67 -2.66
N ASP A 260 4.90 -17.98 -1.53
CA ASP A 260 3.60 -17.38 -1.18
C ASP A 260 3.68 -15.88 -1.01
N LYS A 261 4.75 -15.37 -0.39
CA LYS A 261 4.99 -13.92 -0.28
C LYS A 261 5.20 -13.28 -1.66
N LYS A 262 5.98 -13.90 -2.53
CA LYS A 262 6.17 -13.40 -3.92
C LYS A 262 4.86 -13.37 -4.69
N ARG A 263 4.05 -14.42 -4.62
CA ARG A 263 2.71 -14.45 -5.23
C ARG A 263 1.84 -13.32 -4.69
N SER A 264 1.76 -13.18 -3.37
CA SER A 264 0.97 -12.14 -2.72
C SER A 264 1.46 -10.73 -3.10
N THR A 265 2.77 -10.54 -3.28
CA THR A 265 3.37 -9.28 -3.76
C THR A 265 2.93 -8.96 -5.19
N ILE A 266 2.92 -9.95 -6.07
CA ILE A 266 2.43 -9.80 -7.46
C ILE A 266 0.95 -9.41 -7.45
N ASP A 267 0.12 -10.10 -6.66
CA ASP A 267 -1.31 -9.80 -6.52
C ASP A 267 -1.54 -8.37 -5.99
N ALA A 268 -0.74 -7.93 -5.01
CA ALA A 268 -0.83 -6.59 -4.42
C ALA A 268 -0.48 -5.50 -5.45
N MET A 269 0.62 -5.68 -6.20
CA MET A 269 1.01 -4.76 -7.26
C MET A 269 -0.04 -4.70 -8.38
N ALA A 270 -0.57 -5.86 -8.79
CA ALA A 270 -1.59 -5.94 -9.84
C ALA A 270 -2.88 -5.22 -9.41
N TYR A 271 -3.29 -5.39 -8.15
CA TYR A 271 -4.44 -4.66 -7.63
C TYR A 271 -4.19 -3.15 -7.57
N ALA A 272 -3.06 -2.70 -7.05
CA ALA A 272 -2.69 -1.28 -7.03
C ALA A 272 -2.71 -0.67 -8.45
N ALA A 273 -2.12 -1.35 -9.44
CA ALA A 273 -2.16 -0.92 -10.83
C ALA A 273 -3.61 -0.86 -11.38
N SER A 274 -4.49 -1.80 -10.98
CA SER A 274 -5.88 -1.84 -11.44
C SER A 274 -6.74 -0.68 -10.96
N VAL A 275 -6.37 -0.04 -9.86
CA VAL A 275 -7.02 1.17 -9.34
C VAL A 275 -6.28 2.46 -9.75
N GLY A 276 -5.23 2.34 -10.58
CA GLY A 276 -4.51 3.46 -11.16
C GLY A 276 -3.30 3.95 -10.36
N LEU A 277 -2.89 3.23 -9.31
CA LEU A 277 -1.67 3.55 -8.58
C LEU A 277 -0.43 3.14 -9.39
N THR A 278 0.52 4.06 -9.53
CA THR A 278 1.77 3.85 -10.25
C THR A 278 3.00 3.98 -9.36
N ALA A 279 2.85 4.66 -8.23
CA ALA A 279 3.91 4.86 -7.25
C ALA A 279 3.34 4.95 -5.82
N HIS A 280 4.15 4.59 -4.85
CA HIS A 280 3.77 4.73 -3.44
C HIS A 280 4.98 4.90 -2.53
N LEU A 281 4.74 5.58 -1.40
CA LEU A 281 5.60 5.62 -0.25
C LEU A 281 5.03 4.64 0.77
N ASP A 282 5.80 3.61 1.08
CA ASP A 282 5.35 2.50 1.94
C ASP A 282 6.06 2.49 3.27
N GLU A 283 5.30 2.26 4.31
CA GLU A 283 5.75 2.15 5.68
C GLU A 283 5.27 0.84 6.26
N VAL A 284 6.19 -0.10 6.43
CA VAL A 284 5.81 -1.41 6.94
C VAL A 284 5.44 -1.32 8.41
N LEU A 285 4.16 -1.49 8.70
CA LEU A 285 3.65 -1.70 10.04
C LEU A 285 3.10 -3.11 10.18
N PHE A 286 3.59 -3.83 11.18
CA PHE A 286 3.21 -5.22 11.39
C PHE A 286 2.91 -5.46 12.87
N PRO A 287 1.64 -5.62 13.25
CA PRO A 287 1.32 -6.06 14.60
C PRO A 287 1.79 -7.51 14.75
N THR A 288 2.76 -7.72 15.62
CA THR A 288 3.18 -9.05 16.04
C THR A 288 2.59 -9.35 17.41
N PRO A 289 2.16 -10.58 17.67
CA PRO A 289 1.76 -10.98 19.01
C PRO A 289 3.02 -11.07 19.91
N GLY A 290 3.03 -10.29 20.98
CA GLY A 290 4.09 -10.26 21.96
C GLY A 290 5.40 -9.59 21.52
N PRO A 291 6.41 -9.54 22.40
CA PRO A 291 7.71 -8.99 22.07
C PRO A 291 8.41 -9.86 21.02
N LEU A 292 9.07 -9.21 20.06
CA LEU A 292 9.92 -9.88 19.10
C LEU A 292 11.13 -10.46 19.82
N HIS A 293 11.29 -11.76 19.76
CA HIS A 293 12.43 -12.44 20.33
C HIS A 293 13.47 -12.76 19.25
N PRO A 294 14.74 -12.42 19.43
CA PRO A 294 15.74 -12.41 18.38
C PRO A 294 16.07 -13.79 17.77
N ASN A 295 15.69 -14.90 18.37
CA ASN A 295 16.10 -16.25 17.94
C ASN A 295 14.95 -17.19 17.63
N GLN A 296 13.82 -16.68 17.08
CA GLN A 296 12.62 -17.46 17.13
C GLN A 296 11.79 -17.56 15.90
N ILE A 297 10.79 -18.38 15.99
CA ILE A 297 9.68 -18.60 15.09
C ILE A 297 9.13 -17.28 14.54
N LEU A 298 9.20 -16.19 15.32
CA LEU A 298 8.75 -14.84 14.96
C LEU A 298 9.73 -14.05 14.09
N SER A 299 10.97 -14.50 13.91
CA SER A 299 11.97 -13.81 13.09
C SER A 299 11.52 -13.63 11.63
N ASN A 300 10.68 -14.53 11.13
CA ASN A 300 10.07 -14.41 9.80
C ASN A 300 9.00 -13.31 9.72
N LEU A 301 8.63 -12.73 10.84
CA LEU A 301 7.69 -11.62 10.97
C LEU A 301 8.41 -10.29 11.23
N ASP A 302 9.74 -10.28 11.16
CA ASP A 302 10.55 -9.07 11.21
C ASP A 302 10.04 -8.09 10.13
N GLN A 303 9.65 -6.90 10.55
CA GLN A 303 9.09 -5.88 9.68
C GLN A 303 10.05 -5.51 8.54
N TYR A 304 11.37 -5.55 8.77
CA TYR A 304 12.36 -5.21 7.75
C TYR A 304 12.48 -6.30 6.68
N ARG A 305 12.15 -7.54 6.99
CA ARG A 305 12.12 -8.64 6.02
C ARG A 305 10.83 -8.70 5.20
N MET A 306 9.87 -7.83 5.47
CA MET A 306 8.66 -7.74 4.66
C MET A 306 8.96 -7.24 3.24
N TYR A 307 10.04 -6.51 3.05
CA TYR A 307 10.48 -6.07 1.72
C TYR A 307 11.16 -7.17 0.89
N ASP A 308 11.54 -8.31 1.49
CA ASP A 308 12.33 -9.36 0.81
C ASP A 308 11.69 -9.88 -0.47
N SER A 309 10.37 -10.10 -0.48
CA SER A 309 9.64 -10.56 -1.68
C SER A 309 9.60 -9.50 -2.78
N TRP A 310 9.46 -8.23 -2.39
CA TRP A 310 9.50 -7.10 -3.35
C TRP A 310 10.89 -6.95 -3.95
N LEU A 311 11.94 -6.99 -3.12
CA LEU A 311 13.35 -6.97 -3.56
C LEU A 311 13.65 -8.10 -4.54
N ALA A 312 13.17 -9.31 -4.25
CA ALA A 312 13.36 -10.44 -5.15
C ALA A 312 12.70 -10.21 -6.51
N LEU A 313 11.44 -9.76 -6.52
CA LEU A 313 10.71 -9.45 -7.74
C LEU A 313 11.32 -8.28 -8.51
N HIS A 314 11.86 -7.28 -7.79
CA HIS A 314 12.58 -6.18 -8.43
C HIS A 314 13.85 -6.66 -9.16
N ARG A 315 14.66 -7.51 -8.52
CA ARG A 315 15.83 -8.15 -9.16
C ARG A 315 15.48 -9.04 -10.35
N GLU A 316 14.27 -9.61 -10.35
CA GLU A 316 13.73 -10.39 -11.46
C GLU A 316 13.11 -9.51 -12.57
N GLY A 317 13.08 -8.18 -12.42
CA GLY A 317 12.45 -7.24 -13.35
C GLY A 317 10.92 -7.34 -13.39
N LYS A 318 10.29 -7.81 -12.32
CA LYS A 318 8.85 -8.09 -12.22
C LYS A 318 8.06 -7.04 -11.41
N THR A 319 8.69 -5.99 -10.93
CA THR A 319 7.97 -4.88 -10.28
C THR A 319 7.24 -4.04 -11.32
N ILE A 320 5.98 -3.73 -11.06
CA ILE A 320 5.10 -3.01 -12.01
C ILE A 320 4.59 -1.67 -11.47
N ILE A 321 4.84 -1.36 -10.21
CA ILE A 321 4.60 -0.04 -9.60
C ILE A 321 5.82 0.39 -8.80
N ARG A 322 6.01 1.70 -8.62
CA ARG A 322 7.17 2.25 -7.95
C ARG A 322 7.02 2.20 -6.44
N LEU A 323 8.08 1.83 -5.73
CA LEU A 323 8.14 1.76 -4.28
C LEU A 323 9.23 2.69 -3.72
N GLN A 324 8.87 3.58 -2.81
CA GLN A 324 9.79 4.21 -1.87
C GLN A 324 9.59 3.59 -0.49
N MET A 325 10.65 3.03 0.10
CA MET A 325 10.62 2.35 1.40
C MET A 325 10.98 3.30 2.53
N ASN A 326 10.06 3.55 3.44
CA ASN A 326 10.36 4.22 4.69
C ASN A 326 10.64 3.22 5.81
N PHE A 327 11.42 3.65 6.79
CA PHE A 327 11.87 2.81 7.89
C PHE A 327 11.21 3.22 9.21
N LEU A 328 10.10 2.59 9.52
CA LEU A 328 9.40 2.76 10.78
C LEU A 328 10.21 2.19 11.93
N GLN A 329 10.34 2.93 13.04
CA GLN A 329 11.05 2.54 14.24
C GLN A 329 10.09 2.44 15.42
N ASN A 330 9.94 1.26 15.99
CA ASN A 330 8.94 1.02 17.05
C ASN A 330 9.57 0.67 18.41
N GLN A 331 10.78 1.16 18.67
CA GLN A 331 11.50 0.93 19.92
C GLN A 331 11.26 2.02 20.94
N ASN A 332 11.08 1.60 22.20
CA ASN A 332 11.04 2.47 23.38
C ASN A 332 12.36 2.42 24.18
N ASP A 333 13.39 1.75 23.69
CA ASP A 333 14.69 1.69 24.33
C ASP A 333 15.35 3.07 24.29
N PRO A 334 15.74 3.66 25.45
CA PRO A 334 16.43 4.96 25.49
C PRO A 334 17.74 5.00 24.70
N ALA A 335 18.38 3.87 24.48
CA ALA A 335 19.61 3.77 23.69
C ALA A 335 19.35 3.86 22.17
N LEU A 336 18.10 3.64 21.72
CA LEU A 336 17.69 3.65 20.30
C LEU A 336 18.64 2.85 19.39
N PRO A 337 18.98 1.59 19.70
CA PRO A 337 20.00 0.86 18.97
C PRO A 337 19.63 0.63 17.52
N GLU A 338 18.38 0.23 17.20
CA GLU A 338 17.94 -0.02 15.82
C GLU A 338 17.93 1.24 14.98
N LEU A 339 17.46 2.37 15.54
CA LEU A 339 17.49 3.65 14.84
C LEU A 339 18.93 4.06 14.51
N LYS A 340 19.84 3.96 15.47
CA LYS A 340 21.28 4.28 15.29
C LYS A 340 21.92 3.40 14.22
N GLU A 341 21.64 2.10 14.23
CA GLU A 341 22.10 1.16 13.19
C GLU A 341 21.54 1.53 11.81
N ARG A 342 20.25 1.87 11.74
CA ARG A 342 19.60 2.30 10.50
C ARG A 342 20.26 3.54 9.91
N LEU A 343 20.45 4.57 10.71
CA LEU A 343 21.06 5.82 10.29
C LEU A 343 22.52 5.68 9.84
N ARG A 344 23.25 4.70 10.37
CA ARG A 344 24.66 4.43 10.01
C ARG A 344 24.80 3.56 8.77
N ASN A 345 23.95 2.54 8.63
CA ASN A 345 24.16 1.42 7.71
C ASN A 345 23.22 1.45 6.49
N GLN A 346 22.40 2.48 6.36
CA GLN A 346 21.50 2.67 5.23
C GLN A 346 21.73 4.02 4.56
N PHE A 347 21.27 4.10 3.31
CA PHE A 347 21.28 5.33 2.54
C PHE A 347 19.84 5.73 2.23
N GLN A 348 19.45 6.97 2.52
CA GLN A 348 18.17 7.49 2.07
C GLN A 348 18.21 7.81 0.58
N PHE A 349 17.07 7.60 -0.11
CA PHE A 349 16.91 7.87 -1.55
C PHE A 349 17.92 7.12 -2.42
N PHE A 350 18.32 5.92 -1.99
CA PHE A 350 19.20 5.03 -2.72
C PHE A 350 18.39 3.94 -3.43
N GLY A 351 18.70 3.69 -4.70
CA GLY A 351 18.00 2.72 -5.54
C GLY A 351 17.88 3.23 -6.97
N ASP A 352 16.80 2.86 -7.62
CA ASP A 352 16.45 3.32 -8.96
C ASP A 352 15.03 3.92 -9.00
N ASP A 353 14.57 4.28 -10.20
CA ASP A 353 13.26 4.91 -10.36
C ASP A 353 12.08 3.97 -10.03
N MET A 354 12.28 2.65 -9.96
CA MET A 354 11.24 1.68 -9.60
C MET A 354 11.25 1.30 -8.11
N MET A 355 12.40 1.36 -7.46
CA MET A 355 12.55 0.98 -6.07
C MET A 355 13.68 1.74 -5.41
N MET A 356 13.36 2.49 -4.36
CA MET A 356 14.36 3.24 -3.60
C MET A 356 14.08 3.22 -2.10
N THR A 357 15.12 3.43 -1.31
CA THR A 357 14.99 3.75 0.11
C THR A 357 14.46 5.17 0.28
N GLY A 358 13.72 5.40 1.36
CA GLY A 358 13.15 6.71 1.69
C GLY A 358 13.72 7.28 2.99
N SER A 359 12.85 7.56 3.91
CA SER A 359 13.12 8.27 5.17
C SER A 359 12.95 7.38 6.40
N ILE A 360 13.10 7.97 7.58
CA ILE A 360 12.60 7.40 8.82
C ILE A 360 11.12 7.80 8.93
N GLY A 361 10.24 6.81 9.08
CA GLY A 361 8.80 7.00 9.18
C GLY A 361 8.07 5.64 9.19
N GLU A 362 6.93 5.61 9.75
CA GLU A 362 5.90 6.56 10.21
C GLU A 362 6.29 7.41 11.44
N TRP A 363 7.28 7.00 12.17
CA TRP A 363 7.95 7.66 13.29
C TRP A 363 9.34 7.10 13.52
N ALA A 364 10.21 7.90 14.15
CA ALA A 364 11.56 7.49 14.54
C ALA A 364 11.58 6.76 15.90
N ALA A 365 10.55 6.91 16.69
CA ALA A 365 10.15 6.19 17.88
C ALA A 365 8.69 6.55 18.18
N PRO A 366 7.93 5.72 18.91
CA PRO A 366 6.53 6.02 19.23
C PRO A 366 6.39 7.38 19.94
N LEU A 367 5.45 8.22 19.51
CA LEU A 367 5.22 9.56 20.06
C LEU A 367 5.00 9.53 21.60
N GLY A 368 4.31 8.50 22.10
CA GLY A 368 4.09 8.27 23.52
C GLY A 368 5.36 7.94 24.33
N ALA A 369 6.50 7.66 23.69
CA ALA A 369 7.77 7.38 24.36
C ALA A 369 8.46 8.63 24.95
N GLY A 370 7.87 9.80 24.82
CA GLY A 370 8.30 11.03 25.50
C GLY A 370 9.73 11.46 25.20
N ALA A 371 10.64 11.33 26.16
CA ALA A 371 12.05 11.72 25.99
C ALA A 371 12.77 10.90 24.91
N VAL A 372 12.47 9.59 24.82
CA VAL A 372 13.04 8.69 23.80
C VAL A 372 12.62 9.14 22.41
N TRP A 373 11.34 9.48 22.23
CA TRP A 373 10.84 10.02 20.95
C TRP A 373 11.55 11.34 20.57
N ARG A 374 11.74 12.27 21.53
CA ARG A 374 12.45 13.54 21.25
C ARG A 374 13.92 13.31 20.87
N GLU A 375 14.59 12.39 21.55
CA GLU A 375 15.97 12.02 21.19
C GLU A 375 16.04 11.37 19.81
N ALA A 376 15.06 10.57 19.44
CA ALA A 376 14.98 10.01 18.08
C ALA A 376 14.89 11.12 17.01
N GLN A 377 14.09 12.18 17.23
CA GLN A 377 14.02 13.31 16.31
C GLN A 377 15.40 13.97 16.15
N ARG A 378 16.12 14.18 17.27
CA ARG A 378 17.45 14.76 17.25
C ARG A 378 18.45 13.92 16.46
N LEU A 379 18.46 12.60 16.67
CA LEU A 379 19.37 11.68 15.96
C LEU A 379 19.10 11.67 14.45
N VAL A 380 17.83 11.70 14.02
CA VAL A 380 17.46 11.74 12.59
C VAL A 380 17.95 13.04 11.95
N ALA A 381 17.82 14.18 12.65
CA ALA A 381 18.30 15.46 12.15
C ALA A 381 19.83 15.55 12.10
N GLU A 382 20.51 15.09 13.15
CA GLU A 382 21.98 15.01 13.19
C GLU A 382 22.53 14.19 12.03
N ALA A 383 21.85 13.10 11.67
CA ALA A 383 22.21 12.27 10.53
C ALA A 383 21.83 12.88 9.16
N GLY A 384 21.13 14.01 9.13
CA GLY A 384 20.67 14.66 7.90
C GLY A 384 19.59 13.89 7.14
N TRP A 385 18.81 13.06 7.86
CA TRP A 385 17.75 12.27 7.25
C TRP A 385 16.40 12.97 7.26
N ARG A 386 15.56 12.69 6.28
CA ARG A 386 14.14 13.03 6.31
C ARG A 386 13.44 12.21 7.39
N ASN A 387 12.50 12.85 8.07
CA ASN A 387 11.72 12.26 9.15
C ASN A 387 10.22 12.48 8.94
N GLU A 388 9.43 11.56 9.43
CA GLU A 388 7.98 11.60 9.40
C GLU A 388 7.42 11.34 10.78
N ASN A 389 6.29 11.98 11.09
CA ASN A 389 5.55 11.69 12.31
C ASN A 389 4.04 11.67 12.05
N SER A 390 3.42 10.59 12.47
CA SER A 390 1.98 10.42 12.49
C SER A 390 1.37 11.23 13.64
N VAL A 391 0.31 11.99 13.36
CA VAL A 391 -0.41 12.76 14.36
C VAL A 391 -1.91 12.43 14.33
N GLN A 392 -2.51 12.24 15.52
CA GLN A 392 -3.88 11.78 15.65
C GLN A 392 -4.83 12.84 16.23
N ASN A 393 -4.30 13.97 16.69
CA ASN A 393 -5.06 15.10 17.23
C ASN A 393 -4.19 16.36 17.26
N LEU A 394 -4.80 17.51 17.60
CA LEU A 394 -4.13 18.79 17.65
C LEU A 394 -2.97 18.85 18.66
N ALA A 395 -3.11 18.22 19.82
CA ALA A 395 -2.06 18.20 20.84
C ALA A 395 -0.81 17.44 20.37
N ALA A 396 -1.01 16.32 19.67
CA ALA A 396 0.08 15.57 19.05
C ALA A 396 0.78 16.40 17.96
N LEU A 397 0.03 17.12 17.12
CA LEU A 397 0.60 17.99 16.10
C LEU A 397 1.44 19.11 16.74
N GLN A 398 0.92 19.76 17.79
CA GLN A 398 1.66 20.78 18.51
C GLN A 398 2.98 20.22 19.09
N GLN A 399 2.93 19.05 19.73
CA GLN A 399 4.12 18.39 20.28
C GLN A 399 5.17 18.12 19.19
N VAL A 400 4.74 17.67 18.01
CA VAL A 400 5.65 17.41 16.88
C VAL A 400 6.26 18.70 16.36
N VAL A 401 5.46 19.75 16.16
CA VAL A 401 5.97 21.06 15.69
C VAL A 401 7.00 21.63 16.65
N GLU A 402 6.73 21.62 17.96
CA GLU A 402 7.67 22.10 18.98
C GLU A 402 8.98 21.30 18.97
N ALA A 403 8.92 19.98 18.79
CA ALA A 403 10.11 19.15 18.70
C ALA A 403 10.91 19.44 17.42
N TYR A 404 10.23 19.63 16.28
CA TYR A 404 10.87 19.99 15.02
C TYR A 404 11.57 21.35 15.11
N GLU A 405 10.96 22.34 15.74
CA GLU A 405 11.59 23.65 15.99
C GLU A 405 12.82 23.55 16.90
N ALA A 406 12.72 22.75 17.97
CA ALA A 406 13.86 22.55 18.87
C ALA A 406 15.05 21.92 18.15
N VAL A 407 14.79 20.95 17.29
CA VAL A 407 15.80 20.28 16.47
C VAL A 407 16.33 21.20 15.37
N ASN A 408 15.46 21.98 14.71
CA ASN A 408 15.82 22.90 13.63
C ASN A 408 16.81 23.98 14.10
N LYS A 409 16.76 24.40 15.37
CA LYS A 409 17.73 25.34 15.95
C LYS A 409 19.16 24.79 15.98
N GLN A 410 19.34 23.47 15.93
CA GLN A 410 20.65 22.80 16.03
C GLN A 410 21.13 22.27 14.70
N TYR A 411 20.24 21.79 13.83
CA TYR A 411 20.59 20.95 12.68
C TYR A 411 20.00 21.39 11.33
N ASP A 412 19.38 22.57 11.24
CA ASP A 412 18.77 23.10 10.00
C ASP A 412 18.04 22.03 9.13
N ILE A 413 16.82 21.68 9.52
CA ILE A 413 16.01 20.69 8.79
C ILE A 413 15.30 21.25 7.56
N THR A 414 15.44 22.56 7.24
CA THR A 414 14.66 23.26 6.22
C THR A 414 14.75 22.63 4.82
N LYS A 415 15.84 21.95 4.51
CA LYS A 415 16.08 21.25 3.24
C LYS A 415 15.80 19.76 3.29
N LEU A 416 15.50 19.21 4.48
CA LEU A 416 15.32 17.78 4.66
C LEU A 416 13.91 17.32 4.27
N ARG A 417 12.95 18.23 4.12
CA ARG A 417 11.55 17.95 3.78
C ARG A 417 10.91 17.01 4.80
N TRP A 418 11.08 17.33 6.08
CA TRP A 418 10.37 16.61 7.13
C TRP A 418 8.88 16.74 6.96
N MET A 419 8.10 15.80 7.45
CA MET A 419 6.66 15.85 7.26
C MET A 419 5.87 15.34 8.46
N VAL A 420 4.61 15.73 8.48
CA VAL A 420 3.57 15.18 9.35
C VAL A 420 2.46 14.59 8.50
N HIS A 421 1.85 13.51 8.97
CA HIS A 421 0.75 12.89 8.25
C HIS A 421 -0.45 12.59 9.16
N HIS A 422 -1.56 12.19 8.55
CA HIS A 422 -2.93 12.11 9.07
C HIS A 422 -3.58 13.49 9.31
N VAL A 423 -3.03 14.30 10.17
CA VAL A 423 -3.40 15.69 10.49
C VAL A 423 -4.93 15.92 10.54
N PRO A 424 -5.66 15.26 11.47
CA PRO A 424 -7.12 15.40 11.57
C PRO A 424 -7.55 16.79 12.06
N GLU A 425 -6.66 17.52 12.73
CA GLU A 425 -6.88 18.84 13.29
C GLU A 425 -5.65 19.72 13.08
N VAL A 426 -5.84 21.02 12.86
CA VAL A 426 -4.75 21.95 12.60
C VAL A 426 -5.15 23.37 12.99
N THR A 427 -4.15 24.23 13.27
CA THR A 427 -4.31 25.67 13.31
C THR A 427 -3.44 26.33 12.23
N PRO A 428 -3.82 27.52 11.73
CA PRO A 428 -2.98 28.28 10.79
C PRO A 428 -1.57 28.54 11.31
N ASP A 429 -1.42 28.77 12.62
CA ASP A 429 -0.10 28.98 13.28
C ASP A 429 0.79 27.76 13.12
N LEU A 430 0.30 26.55 13.45
CA LEU A 430 1.08 25.32 13.34
C LEU A 430 1.48 25.03 11.89
N LEU A 431 0.59 25.30 10.91
CA LEU A 431 0.93 25.17 9.48
C LEU A 431 2.05 26.15 9.07
N ASN A 432 1.97 27.41 9.51
CA ASN A 432 2.98 28.41 9.19
C ASN A 432 4.35 28.05 9.80
N ARG A 433 4.37 27.51 11.00
CA ARG A 433 5.59 27.04 11.67
C ARG A 433 6.21 25.85 10.95
N LEU A 434 5.41 24.85 10.54
CA LEU A 434 5.86 23.75 9.69
C LEU A 434 6.41 24.24 8.35
N LYS A 435 5.69 25.16 7.69
CA LYS A 435 6.08 25.75 6.42
C LYS A 435 7.42 26.49 6.51
N ALA A 436 7.64 27.24 7.58
CA ALA A 436 8.90 27.95 7.84
C ALA A 436 10.10 27.00 7.96
N MET A 437 9.88 25.76 8.40
CA MET A 437 10.90 24.71 8.47
C MET A 437 11.03 23.87 7.20
N GLY A 438 10.35 24.25 6.09
CA GLY A 438 10.37 23.47 4.84
C GLY A 438 9.67 22.11 4.94
N CYS A 439 8.81 21.92 5.93
CA CYS A 439 8.07 20.70 6.15
C CYS A 439 6.88 20.58 5.19
N GLY A 440 6.41 19.34 5.00
CA GLY A 440 5.19 19.03 4.28
C GLY A 440 4.11 18.41 5.16
N VAL A 441 2.87 18.39 4.65
CA VAL A 441 1.71 17.78 5.29
C VAL A 441 1.10 16.74 4.36
N GLN A 442 0.92 15.51 4.84
CA GLN A 442 0.17 14.45 4.19
C GLN A 442 -1.20 14.31 4.87
N MET A 443 -2.27 14.57 4.14
CA MET A 443 -3.64 14.58 4.68
C MET A 443 -4.28 13.19 4.58
N GLY A 444 -4.76 12.66 5.73
CA GLY A 444 -5.29 11.30 5.83
C GLY A 444 -6.74 11.15 5.39
N ALA A 445 -6.99 10.87 4.13
CA ALA A 445 -8.34 10.64 3.60
C ALA A 445 -8.95 9.29 4.01
N PHE A 446 -8.23 8.43 4.75
CA PHE A 446 -8.74 7.19 5.34
C PHE A 446 -9.93 7.42 6.29
N ARG A 447 -10.14 8.63 6.75
CA ARG A 447 -11.30 9.03 7.55
C ARG A 447 -12.65 8.77 6.85
N TRP A 448 -12.63 8.41 5.58
CA TRP A 448 -13.79 7.92 4.85
C TRP A 448 -14.52 6.74 5.56
N VAL A 449 -13.82 5.85 6.26
CA VAL A 449 -14.41 4.70 6.97
C VAL A 449 -14.82 4.99 8.42
N THR A 450 -14.70 6.22 8.89
CA THR A 450 -14.95 6.60 10.30
C THR A 450 -16.42 6.89 10.59
N SER A 451 -16.70 7.46 11.77
CA SER A 451 -18.00 7.67 12.38
C SER A 451 -19.12 8.06 11.40
N ASN A 452 -20.32 7.53 11.64
CA ASN A 452 -21.57 7.92 10.98
C ASN A 452 -22.27 9.11 11.65
N ASP A 453 -21.75 9.62 12.77
CA ASP A 453 -22.30 10.79 13.44
C ASP A 453 -21.87 12.08 12.70
N PRO A 454 -22.80 12.79 12.04
CA PRO A 454 -22.46 14.02 11.30
C PRO A 454 -22.04 15.19 12.22
N LYS A 455 -22.25 15.07 13.54
CA LYS A 455 -21.76 16.06 14.51
C LYS A 455 -20.28 15.90 14.83
N VAL A 456 -19.71 14.74 14.53
CA VAL A 456 -18.30 14.46 14.72
C VAL A 456 -17.55 14.87 13.48
N ILE A 457 -16.87 16.01 13.51
CA ILE A 457 -15.94 16.43 12.44
C ILE A 457 -14.71 15.54 12.52
N VAL A 458 -14.45 14.79 11.47
CA VAL A 458 -13.38 13.79 11.47
C VAL A 458 -12.10 14.24 10.73
N GLY A 459 -12.09 15.46 10.17
CA GLY A 459 -10.93 15.96 9.44
C GLY A 459 -10.45 14.99 8.32
N PRO A 460 -9.30 15.22 7.69
CA PRO A 460 -8.50 16.44 7.80
C PRO A 460 -9.25 17.68 7.34
N PRO A 461 -8.87 18.86 7.82
CA PRO A 461 -9.39 20.12 7.32
C PRO A 461 -8.73 20.46 5.96
N PHE A 462 -9.12 19.72 4.93
CA PHE A 462 -8.50 19.74 3.60
C PHE A 462 -8.37 21.15 3.03
N ARG A 463 -9.44 21.95 3.07
CA ARG A 463 -9.46 23.31 2.54
C ARG A 463 -8.50 24.22 3.30
N THR A 464 -8.56 24.19 4.64
CA THR A 464 -7.67 25.00 5.49
C THR A 464 -6.19 24.70 5.23
N ILE A 465 -5.84 23.42 5.06
CA ILE A 465 -4.44 23.03 4.82
C ILE A 465 -4.02 23.41 3.38
N ALA A 466 -4.88 23.16 2.39
CA ALA A 466 -4.57 23.48 1.00
C ALA A 466 -4.41 24.98 0.77
N ASP A 467 -5.25 25.81 1.39
CA ASP A 467 -5.21 27.27 1.25
C ASP A 467 -4.01 27.92 1.97
N ASN A 468 -3.38 27.25 2.92
CA ASN A 468 -2.18 27.77 3.60
C ASN A 468 -0.97 27.90 2.65
N GLY A 469 -0.92 27.09 1.59
CA GLY A 469 0.20 27.05 0.66
C GLY A 469 1.46 26.39 1.21
N ILE A 470 1.35 25.59 2.27
CA ILE A 470 2.37 24.59 2.65
C ILE A 470 2.42 23.49 1.59
N GLN A 471 3.52 22.77 1.50
CA GLN A 471 3.58 21.59 0.63
C GLN A 471 2.63 20.52 1.16
N VAL A 472 1.70 20.08 0.33
CA VAL A 472 0.66 19.12 0.72
C VAL A 472 0.57 17.94 -0.23
N GLY A 473 0.22 16.80 0.34
CA GLY A 473 -0.21 15.59 -0.33
C GLY A 473 -1.43 14.99 0.36
N ILE A 474 -1.94 13.92 -0.18
CA ILE A 474 -3.08 13.19 0.37
C ILE A 474 -2.81 11.69 0.31
N HIS A 475 -3.28 10.95 1.30
CA HIS A 475 -3.08 9.51 1.37
C HIS A 475 -4.33 8.79 1.86
N GLY A 476 -4.42 7.49 1.53
CA GLY A 476 -5.49 6.63 1.96
C GLY A 476 -5.19 5.81 3.20
N ASP A 477 -3.89 5.68 3.59
CA ASP A 477 -3.47 4.78 4.65
C ASP A 477 -3.99 3.33 4.43
N GLY A 478 -4.10 2.99 3.16
CA GLY A 478 -4.51 1.66 2.73
C GLY A 478 -3.41 0.67 3.07
N VAL A 479 -3.74 -0.40 3.31
CA VAL A 479 -4.68 -1.46 3.45
C VAL A 479 -4.81 -1.95 4.91
N HIS A 480 -4.29 -1.17 5.85
CA HIS A 480 -4.34 -1.50 7.28
C HIS A 480 -5.64 -1.05 7.93
N ILE A 481 -6.01 0.19 7.71
CA ILE A 481 -7.18 0.81 8.37
C ILE A 481 -8.23 1.28 7.37
N ALA A 482 -7.89 1.39 6.09
CA ALA A 482 -8.76 1.89 5.05
C ALA A 482 -8.55 1.15 3.71
N PRO A 483 -9.43 1.33 2.74
CA PRO A 483 -9.23 0.85 1.37
C PRO A 483 -7.94 1.35 0.73
N LEU A 484 -7.36 0.54 -0.18
CA LEU A 484 -6.27 0.99 -1.05
C LEU A 484 -6.78 1.84 -2.21
N ASN A 485 -8.03 1.64 -2.65
CA ASN A 485 -8.59 2.30 -3.81
C ASN A 485 -8.62 3.83 -3.65
N PRO A 486 -7.79 4.60 -4.37
CA PRO A 486 -7.67 6.04 -4.20
C PRO A 486 -8.96 6.79 -4.57
N TRP A 487 -9.82 6.21 -5.40
CA TRP A 487 -11.08 6.85 -5.82
C TRP A 487 -12.08 6.99 -4.67
N LEU A 488 -12.01 6.12 -3.64
CA LEU A 488 -12.81 6.26 -2.42
C LEU A 488 -12.34 7.46 -1.59
N HIS A 489 -11.04 7.66 -1.51
CA HIS A 489 -10.42 8.78 -0.80
C HIS A 489 -10.60 10.11 -1.54
N ILE A 490 -10.48 10.10 -2.86
CA ILE A 490 -10.78 11.26 -3.72
C ILE A 490 -12.25 11.65 -3.59
N TYR A 491 -13.17 10.67 -3.58
CA TYR A 491 -14.59 10.93 -3.34
C TYR A 491 -14.81 11.65 -2.00
N PHE A 492 -14.20 11.15 -0.92
CA PHE A 492 -14.30 11.79 0.40
C PHE A 492 -13.71 13.21 0.40
N ALA A 493 -12.55 13.42 -0.18
CA ALA A 493 -11.90 14.72 -0.25
C ALA A 493 -12.74 15.76 -1.02
N VAL A 494 -13.48 15.33 -2.06
CA VAL A 494 -14.33 16.18 -2.90
C VAL A 494 -15.69 16.44 -2.26
N THR A 495 -16.28 15.45 -1.59
CA THR A 495 -17.66 15.53 -1.11
C THR A 495 -17.81 15.73 0.39
N GLY A 496 -16.82 15.32 1.19
CA GLY A 496 -16.90 15.21 2.64
C GLY A 496 -17.82 14.08 3.12
N VAL A 497 -18.28 13.21 2.21
CA VAL A 497 -19.24 12.13 2.51
C VAL A 497 -18.50 10.84 2.77
N ASN A 498 -18.75 10.24 3.94
CA ASN A 498 -18.11 9.01 4.38
C ASN A 498 -18.77 7.73 3.82
N SER A 499 -18.29 6.56 4.26
CA SER A 499 -18.81 5.24 3.84
C SER A 499 -20.27 4.98 4.22
N PHE A 500 -20.78 5.64 5.26
CA PHE A 500 -22.20 5.61 5.66
C PHE A 500 -23.10 6.53 4.81
N GLY A 501 -22.53 7.37 3.95
CA GLY A 501 -23.29 8.40 3.25
C GLY A 501 -23.52 9.68 4.05
N ALA A 502 -22.90 9.84 5.21
CA ALA A 502 -22.98 11.05 6.04
C ALA A 502 -21.87 12.06 5.64
N LYS A 503 -22.26 13.36 5.52
CA LYS A 503 -21.28 14.43 5.33
C LYS A 503 -20.65 14.78 6.66
N VAL A 504 -19.39 14.38 6.87
CA VAL A 504 -18.69 14.44 8.17
C VAL A 504 -17.48 15.37 8.19
N ASN A 505 -17.17 16.04 7.07
CA ASN A 505 -16.01 16.93 6.96
C ASN A 505 -16.40 18.41 6.74
N GLY A 506 -17.58 18.81 7.18
CA GLY A 506 -18.04 20.20 7.14
C GLY A 506 -18.01 20.81 5.73
N ASP A 507 -17.30 21.93 5.58
CA ASP A 507 -17.06 22.69 4.35
C ASP A 507 -15.61 22.59 3.84
N GLN A 508 -14.88 21.57 4.29
CA GLN A 508 -13.45 21.40 4.02
C GLN A 508 -13.15 20.69 2.68
N GLN A 509 -14.11 20.62 1.77
CA GLN A 509 -13.95 19.90 0.50
C GLN A 509 -12.94 20.57 -0.43
N LEU A 510 -12.26 19.75 -1.20
CA LEU A 510 -11.42 20.15 -2.32
C LEU A 510 -12.22 20.13 -3.62
N THR A 511 -11.82 20.93 -4.60
CA THR A 511 -12.27 20.75 -5.97
C THR A 511 -11.73 19.44 -6.53
N ARG A 512 -12.39 18.88 -7.56
CA ARG A 512 -11.91 17.66 -8.24
C ARG A 512 -10.48 17.80 -8.75
N GLN A 513 -10.15 18.97 -9.27
CA GLN A 513 -8.80 19.26 -9.78
C GLN A 513 -7.76 19.26 -8.66
N GLU A 514 -8.05 19.87 -7.53
CA GLU A 514 -7.15 19.89 -6.37
C GLU A 514 -6.97 18.49 -5.80
N ALA A 515 -8.05 17.75 -5.56
CA ALA A 515 -7.98 16.40 -5.00
C ALA A 515 -7.09 15.48 -5.86
N LEU A 516 -7.30 15.48 -7.18
CA LEU A 516 -6.50 14.65 -8.08
C LEU A 516 -5.05 15.14 -8.20
N ARG A 517 -4.83 16.47 -8.15
CA ARG A 517 -3.48 17.05 -8.11
C ARG A 517 -2.70 16.59 -6.88
N LEU A 518 -3.34 16.43 -5.73
CA LEU A 518 -2.69 15.97 -4.51
C LEU A 518 -2.31 14.49 -4.59
N PHE A 519 -3.15 13.65 -5.20
CA PHE A 519 -2.83 12.23 -5.47
C PHE A 519 -1.84 12.02 -6.64
N THR A 520 -1.38 13.07 -7.28
CA THR A 520 -0.41 13.02 -8.38
C THR A 520 0.80 13.90 -8.08
N ARG A 521 0.76 15.17 -8.50
CA ARG A 521 1.86 16.12 -8.36
C ARG A 521 2.19 16.47 -6.90
N GLY A 522 1.16 16.56 -6.02
CA GLY A 522 1.38 16.80 -4.60
C GLY A 522 2.22 15.69 -3.99
N ASN A 523 1.83 14.44 -4.20
CA ASN A 523 2.51 13.28 -3.65
C ASN A 523 3.89 13.01 -4.27
N SER A 524 4.13 13.39 -5.52
CA SER A 524 5.47 13.21 -6.13
C SER A 524 6.57 13.96 -5.39
N TRP A 525 6.26 15.11 -4.76
CA TRP A 525 7.20 15.85 -3.92
C TRP A 525 7.64 15.06 -2.69
N PHE A 526 6.72 14.31 -2.08
CA PHE A 526 7.03 13.48 -0.91
C PHE A 526 7.91 12.27 -1.29
N LEU A 527 7.82 11.80 -2.53
CA LEU A 527 8.73 10.78 -3.06
C LEU A 527 10.06 11.36 -3.56
N ARG A 528 10.25 12.69 -3.54
CA ARG A 528 11.37 13.38 -4.21
C ARG A 528 11.50 13.02 -5.70
N MET A 529 10.37 12.83 -6.36
CA MET A 529 10.28 12.47 -7.77
C MET A 529 9.46 13.48 -8.59
N GLU A 530 9.25 14.69 -8.09
CA GLU A 530 8.46 15.72 -8.76
C GLU A 530 8.99 16.11 -10.16
N ASP A 531 10.29 15.93 -10.38
CA ASP A 531 10.92 16.13 -11.68
C ASP A 531 10.73 14.93 -12.62
N LYS A 532 10.27 13.79 -12.11
CA LYS A 532 10.17 12.53 -12.85
C LYS A 532 8.75 12.05 -13.08
N ILE A 533 7.83 12.26 -12.13
CA ILE A 533 6.44 11.76 -12.16
C ILE A 533 5.45 12.81 -11.68
N GLY A 534 4.15 12.48 -11.62
CA GLY A 534 3.07 13.30 -11.06
C GLY A 534 2.44 14.29 -12.04
N SER A 535 2.98 14.41 -13.25
CA SER A 535 2.38 15.18 -14.36
C SER A 535 2.81 14.62 -15.70
N ILE A 536 2.03 14.91 -16.76
CA ILE A 536 2.30 14.46 -18.13
C ILE A 536 3.05 15.58 -18.87
N GLU A 537 4.36 15.61 -18.71
CA GLU A 537 5.24 16.63 -19.29
C GLU A 537 6.44 15.96 -19.98
N ALA A 538 6.92 16.56 -21.09
CA ALA A 538 8.04 16.04 -21.84
C ALA A 538 9.29 15.84 -20.93
N GLY A 539 9.96 14.70 -21.09
CA GLY A 539 11.11 14.28 -20.28
C GLY A 539 10.75 13.45 -19.03
N LYS A 540 9.54 13.55 -18.48
CA LYS A 540 9.11 12.75 -17.34
C LYS A 540 8.88 11.30 -17.72
N LEU A 541 8.91 10.43 -16.72
CA LEU A 541 8.56 9.02 -16.85
C LEU A 541 7.08 8.90 -17.25
N ALA A 542 6.77 7.94 -18.10
CA ALA A 542 5.44 7.77 -18.62
C ALA A 542 4.58 6.91 -17.67
N ASP A 543 4.11 7.55 -16.61
CA ASP A 543 3.17 7.00 -15.65
C ASP A 543 1.79 7.65 -15.87
N LEU A 544 0.83 6.88 -16.40
CA LEU A 544 -0.48 7.39 -16.84
C LEU A 544 -1.59 6.38 -16.54
N VAL A 545 -2.80 6.91 -16.37
CA VAL A 545 -4.01 6.10 -16.16
C VAL A 545 -5.08 6.52 -17.14
N VAL A 546 -5.65 5.57 -17.86
CA VAL A 546 -6.83 5.74 -18.70
C VAL A 546 -8.07 5.32 -17.91
N LEU A 547 -9.04 6.21 -17.75
CA LEU A 547 -10.22 6.00 -16.93
C LEU A 547 -11.40 5.45 -17.74
N ASP A 548 -12.28 4.68 -17.10
CA ASP A 548 -13.52 4.16 -17.68
C ASP A 548 -14.58 5.25 -17.91
N ARG A 549 -14.48 6.34 -17.17
CA ARG A 549 -15.40 7.49 -17.23
C ARG A 549 -14.65 8.80 -16.99
N ASP A 550 -15.26 9.93 -17.35
CA ASP A 550 -14.66 11.24 -17.16
C ASP A 550 -14.81 11.71 -15.71
N TYR A 551 -13.74 11.58 -14.92
CA TYR A 551 -13.68 12.04 -13.53
C TYR A 551 -14.16 13.47 -13.32
N PHE A 552 -13.93 14.37 -14.30
CA PHE A 552 -14.22 15.79 -14.14
C PHE A 552 -15.71 16.13 -14.34
N THR A 553 -16.48 15.24 -14.96
CA THR A 553 -17.88 15.52 -15.35
C THR A 553 -18.90 14.54 -14.80
N VAL A 554 -18.51 13.34 -14.36
CA VAL A 554 -19.44 12.37 -13.75
C VAL A 554 -20.09 12.92 -12.48
N PRO A 555 -21.32 12.51 -12.11
CA PRO A 555 -21.88 12.79 -10.81
C PRO A 555 -20.94 12.37 -9.67
N ASP A 556 -20.89 13.14 -8.56
CA ASP A 556 -19.94 12.89 -7.48
C ASP A 556 -19.96 11.45 -6.96
N VAL A 557 -21.14 10.86 -6.80
CA VAL A 557 -21.32 9.48 -6.34
C VAL A 557 -20.62 8.44 -7.24
N GLN A 558 -20.36 8.77 -8.51
CA GLN A 558 -19.68 7.89 -9.44
C GLN A 558 -18.14 7.97 -9.34
N ILE A 559 -17.58 8.95 -8.62
CA ILE A 559 -16.13 9.04 -8.41
C ILE A 559 -15.61 7.75 -7.78
N LYS A 560 -16.29 7.26 -6.75
CA LYS A 560 -15.92 6.00 -6.05
C LYS A 560 -16.06 4.73 -6.91
N GLN A 561 -16.66 4.83 -8.10
CA GLN A 561 -16.87 3.72 -9.03
C GLN A 561 -15.89 3.75 -10.21
N ILE A 562 -15.01 4.76 -10.28
CA ILE A 562 -14.03 4.90 -11.36
C ILE A 562 -13.09 3.69 -11.35
N LYS A 563 -12.80 3.19 -12.55
CA LYS A 563 -11.87 2.09 -12.78
C LYS A 563 -10.77 2.54 -13.75
N SER A 564 -9.58 2.02 -13.55
CA SER A 564 -8.54 2.10 -14.56
C SER A 564 -8.84 1.10 -15.68
N LEU A 565 -8.99 1.56 -16.91
CA LEU A 565 -9.05 0.69 -18.09
C LEU A 565 -7.64 0.28 -18.54
N MET A 566 -6.67 1.16 -18.31
CA MET A 566 -5.27 0.91 -18.61
C MET A 566 -4.40 1.75 -17.70
N THR A 567 -3.41 1.12 -17.09
CA THR A 567 -2.36 1.80 -16.32
C THR A 567 -1.01 1.57 -17.00
N ILE A 568 -0.27 2.63 -17.18
CA ILE A 568 1.08 2.65 -17.76
C ILE A 568 2.05 3.10 -16.67
N VAL A 569 3.12 2.35 -16.47
CA VAL A 569 4.24 2.69 -15.59
C VAL A 569 5.54 2.53 -16.37
N ASP A 570 6.40 3.53 -16.33
CA ASP A 570 7.67 3.54 -17.06
C ASP A 570 7.48 3.22 -18.56
N GLY A 571 6.39 3.71 -19.14
CA GLY A 571 6.01 3.47 -20.54
C GLY A 571 5.51 2.05 -20.85
N LYS A 572 5.38 1.18 -19.85
CA LYS A 572 4.88 -0.19 -20.00
C LYS A 572 3.43 -0.27 -19.55
N ILE A 573 2.58 -0.94 -20.32
CA ILE A 573 1.20 -1.23 -19.90
C ILE A 573 1.27 -2.32 -18.84
N VAL A 574 0.94 -1.96 -17.60
CA VAL A 574 0.99 -2.86 -16.43
C VAL A 574 -0.38 -3.38 -16.01
N HIS A 575 -1.45 -2.74 -16.48
CA HIS A 575 -2.83 -3.16 -16.26
C HIS A 575 -3.70 -2.80 -17.47
N GLY A 576 -4.61 -3.69 -17.82
CA GLY A 576 -5.65 -3.48 -18.82
C GLY A 576 -5.15 -3.43 -20.27
N VAL A 577 -6.10 -3.34 -21.17
CA VAL A 577 -5.90 -3.13 -22.62
C VAL A 577 -7.08 -2.32 -23.16
N LEU A 578 -6.86 -1.52 -24.23
CA LEU A 578 -7.89 -0.74 -24.92
C LEU A 578 -8.14 -1.27 -26.31
#